data_694534648da19f69e469b8898e1074d5
#
_entry.id   694534648da19f69e469b8898e1074d5
#
_cell.length_a   1.000
_cell.length_b   1.000
_cell.length_c   1.000
_cell.angle_alpha   90.00
_cell.angle_beta   90.00
_cell.angle_gamma   90.00
#
_symmetry.space_group_name_H-M   'P 1'
#
loop_
_entity.id
_entity.type
_entity.pdbx_description
1 polymer ?
#
loop_
_entity_poly.entity_id
_entity_poly.type
_entity_poly.pdbx_seq_one_letter_code
_entity_poly.pdbx_strand_id
1 'polypeptide(L)'
;MTRGAGNTVVSSDVNIPVTWAGGPGTGFASYFYQTYIHEIGHALGLGHAGRYNGGRPTYGTDNVFANDSWQASVMSYLSQADNPEVDATLAYVMTPMMADIIAIQDLYGTRGGLFSGANTWGVNGNVGGAFGSAMALVSRGVPVTMTIFDQGGIDTLDVRNGTSAQRINLAPGSISDIYGKYGNLSIERTTLIENAIAGSGNDRVTGNAAANMLHGMAGNDVLSGLAGNDLLIGGPGQ
;
A
#
# COMPACT_ATOMS: atom_id res chain seq x y z
N MET A 1 20.34 -9.42 15.77
CA MET A 1 19.12 -10.19 16.09
C MET A 1 19.50 -11.35 16.98
N THR A 2 18.89 -11.48 18.16
CA THR A 2 19.07 -12.60 19.08
C THR A 2 17.86 -13.52 18.97
N ARG A 3 18.10 -14.81 18.73
CA ARG A 3 17.04 -15.83 18.61
C ARG A 3 16.95 -16.64 19.90
N GLY A 4 15.73 -16.86 20.38
CA GLY A 4 15.41 -17.74 21.51
C GLY A 4 15.11 -19.18 21.08
N ALA A 5 14.74 -20.03 22.04
CA ALA A 5 14.28 -21.38 21.76
C ALA A 5 13.02 -21.34 20.86
N GLY A 6 12.95 -22.22 19.87
CA GLY A 6 11.84 -22.24 18.91
C GLY A 6 11.95 -21.19 17.80
N ASN A 7 13.14 -20.65 17.56
CA ASN A 7 13.42 -19.68 16.49
C ASN A 7 12.71 -18.31 16.64
N THR A 8 12.23 -18.01 17.85
CA THR A 8 11.60 -16.71 18.16
C THR A 8 12.65 -15.59 18.22
N VAL A 9 12.32 -14.42 17.70
CA VAL A 9 13.13 -13.20 17.87
C VAL A 9 12.99 -12.73 19.31
N VAL A 10 14.07 -12.73 20.08
CA VAL A 10 14.10 -12.23 21.47
C VAL A 10 14.43 -10.74 21.51
N SER A 11 15.37 -10.31 20.68
CA SER A 11 15.74 -8.92 20.52
C SER A 11 16.36 -8.68 19.16
N SER A 12 16.21 -7.48 18.65
CA SER A 12 16.85 -7.01 17.43
C SER A 12 17.20 -5.54 17.57
N ASP A 13 18.40 -5.18 17.15
CA ASP A 13 18.85 -3.79 17.08
C ASP A 13 18.85 -3.34 15.62
N VAL A 14 18.21 -2.21 15.37
CA VAL A 14 18.21 -1.56 14.06
C VAL A 14 19.10 -0.34 14.15
N ASN A 15 20.25 -0.39 13.48
CA ASN A 15 21.23 0.67 13.46
C ASN A 15 21.24 1.36 12.09
N ILE A 16 20.72 2.57 12.02
CA ILE A 16 20.77 3.40 10.82
C ILE A 16 21.77 4.52 11.04
N PRO A 17 22.79 4.68 10.16
CA PRO A 17 23.82 5.70 10.34
C PRO A 17 23.22 7.12 10.42
N VAL A 18 23.59 7.88 11.44
CA VAL A 18 23.15 9.28 11.61
C VAL A 18 23.52 10.17 10.42
N THR A 19 24.54 9.81 9.66
CA THR A 19 24.92 10.50 8.43
C THR A 19 23.83 10.40 7.35
N TRP A 20 22.97 9.41 7.42
CA TRP A 20 21.78 9.30 6.57
C TRP A 20 20.62 10.12 7.10
N ALA A 21 20.58 10.35 8.42
CA ALA A 21 19.52 11.09 9.10
C ALA A 21 19.63 12.62 8.97
N GLY A 22 20.80 13.14 8.62
CA GLY A 22 21.07 14.60 8.62
C GLY A 22 20.96 15.27 7.26
N GLY A 23 20.62 14.55 6.19
CA GLY A 23 20.48 15.11 4.86
C GLY A 23 19.07 15.69 4.58
N PRO A 24 18.91 16.55 3.57
CA PRO A 24 17.59 16.95 3.09
C PRO A 24 16.85 15.68 2.61
N GLY A 25 15.62 15.45 3.13
CA GLY A 25 14.81 14.30 2.76
C GLY A 25 14.72 13.18 3.81
N THR A 26 14.93 13.49 5.09
CA THR A 26 14.80 12.52 6.20
C THR A 26 13.36 12.32 6.70
N GLY A 27 12.39 13.05 6.15
CA GLY A 27 10.97 12.94 6.50
C GLY A 27 10.25 11.77 5.83
N PHE A 28 8.95 11.69 6.07
CA PHE A 28 8.05 10.83 5.30
C PHE A 28 8.21 11.07 3.79
N ALA A 29 7.91 10.08 2.97
CA ALA A 29 8.10 10.10 1.52
C ALA A 29 9.57 10.29 1.11
N SER A 30 10.47 9.61 1.77
CA SER A 30 11.90 9.61 1.45
C SER A 30 12.47 8.20 1.44
N TYR A 31 13.55 8.00 0.72
CA TYR A 31 14.31 6.75 0.75
C TYR A 31 14.78 6.42 2.18
N PHE A 32 15.10 7.44 2.97
CA PHE A 32 15.49 7.29 4.37
C PHE A 32 14.37 6.65 5.21
N TYR A 33 13.13 7.16 5.11
CA TYR A 33 11.99 6.58 5.82
C TYR A 33 11.71 5.15 5.37
N GLN A 34 11.76 4.90 4.06
CA GLN A 34 11.63 3.55 3.50
C GLN A 34 12.70 2.60 4.05
N THR A 35 13.96 3.05 4.19
CA THR A 35 15.04 2.27 4.78
C THR A 35 14.72 1.87 6.22
N TYR A 36 14.12 2.74 7.02
CA TYR A 36 13.69 2.36 8.38
C TYR A 36 12.70 1.20 8.37
N ILE A 37 11.70 1.24 7.51
CA ILE A 37 10.72 0.14 7.40
C ILE A 37 11.41 -1.14 6.93
N HIS A 38 12.35 -1.04 5.99
CA HIS A 38 13.15 -2.15 5.49
C HIS A 38 13.97 -2.81 6.61
N GLU A 39 14.72 -2.03 7.37
CA GLU A 39 15.54 -2.56 8.47
C GLU A 39 14.68 -3.15 9.60
N ILE A 40 13.50 -2.57 9.86
CA ILE A 40 12.52 -3.17 10.78
C ILE A 40 12.04 -4.52 10.22
N GLY A 41 11.83 -4.64 8.92
CA GLY A 41 11.52 -5.92 8.26
C GLY A 41 12.57 -6.98 8.56
N HIS A 42 13.85 -6.66 8.42
CA HIS A 42 14.95 -7.56 8.82
C HIS A 42 14.91 -7.90 10.31
N ALA A 43 14.65 -6.91 11.16
CA ALA A 43 14.51 -7.12 12.61
C ALA A 43 13.37 -8.09 12.96
N LEU A 44 12.33 -8.14 12.14
CA LEU A 44 11.21 -9.08 12.26
C LEU A 44 11.45 -10.43 11.55
N GLY A 45 12.60 -10.61 10.90
CA GLY A 45 12.99 -11.88 10.28
C GLY A 45 12.74 -11.97 8.78
N LEU A 46 12.33 -10.89 8.13
CA LEU A 46 12.19 -10.87 6.68
C LEU A 46 13.58 -10.85 6.00
N GLY A 47 13.72 -11.59 4.92
CA GLY A 47 14.85 -11.50 3.99
C GLY A 47 14.55 -10.55 2.84
N HIS A 48 15.52 -10.32 1.97
CA HIS A 48 15.29 -9.59 0.73
C HIS A 48 14.37 -10.36 -0.24
N ALA A 49 13.69 -9.63 -1.10
CA ALA A 49 12.77 -10.21 -2.09
C ALA A 49 13.49 -10.96 -3.23
N GLY A 50 14.78 -10.73 -3.43
CA GLY A 50 15.61 -11.36 -4.46
C GLY A 50 16.93 -11.90 -3.92
N ARG A 51 17.80 -12.37 -4.83
CA ARG A 51 19.12 -12.95 -4.50
C ARG A 51 20.20 -11.87 -4.34
N TYR A 52 19.91 -10.81 -3.65
CA TYR A 52 20.82 -9.70 -3.44
C TYR A 52 20.98 -9.40 -1.94
N ASN A 53 22.16 -8.90 -1.57
CA ASN A 53 22.47 -8.43 -0.23
C ASN A 53 23.53 -7.32 -0.34
N GLY A 54 23.09 -6.14 -0.70
CA GLY A 54 23.94 -4.99 -1.04
C GLY A 54 24.14 -4.84 -2.56
N GLY A 55 24.82 -3.76 -2.97
CA GLY A 55 25.04 -3.43 -4.37
C GLY A 55 23.80 -2.84 -5.06
N ARG A 56 23.76 -2.96 -6.37
CA ARG A 56 22.63 -2.56 -7.23
C ARG A 56 22.16 -3.78 -8.02
N PRO A 57 21.12 -4.46 -7.60
CA PRO A 57 20.58 -5.60 -8.33
C PRO A 57 20.02 -5.16 -9.68
N THR A 58 19.99 -6.10 -10.60
CA THR A 58 19.45 -5.93 -11.96
C THR A 58 18.24 -6.86 -12.12
N TYR A 59 17.10 -6.31 -12.54
CA TYR A 59 15.93 -7.10 -12.87
C TYR A 59 16.25 -8.05 -14.04
N GLY A 60 15.71 -9.26 -13.98
CA GLY A 60 16.02 -10.33 -14.93
C GLY A 60 17.23 -11.19 -14.56
N THR A 61 18.06 -10.74 -13.61
CA THR A 61 19.24 -11.48 -13.14
C THR A 61 19.16 -11.82 -11.65
N ASP A 62 18.83 -10.83 -10.83
CA ASP A 62 18.92 -10.93 -9.37
C ASP A 62 17.56 -11.11 -8.68
N ASN A 63 16.46 -10.78 -9.37
CA ASN A 63 15.12 -11.02 -8.85
C ASN A 63 14.76 -12.51 -8.84
N VAL A 64 13.95 -12.92 -7.88
CA VAL A 64 13.35 -14.28 -7.80
C VAL A 64 11.91 -14.26 -8.30
N PHE A 65 11.19 -13.18 -8.07
CA PHE A 65 9.79 -13.01 -8.42
C PHE A 65 9.62 -11.98 -9.54
N ALA A 66 8.66 -12.20 -10.43
CA ALA A 66 8.38 -11.25 -11.52
C ALA A 66 7.92 -9.88 -11.03
N ASN A 67 7.28 -9.79 -9.87
CA ASN A 67 6.81 -8.56 -9.25
C ASN A 67 7.80 -7.96 -8.22
N ASP A 68 9.05 -8.45 -8.17
CA ASP A 68 10.06 -7.94 -7.25
C ASP A 68 10.29 -6.44 -7.48
N SER A 69 9.72 -5.64 -6.60
CA SER A 69 9.80 -4.18 -6.63
C SER A 69 9.26 -3.57 -5.33
N TRP A 70 9.48 -2.29 -5.14
CA TRP A 70 8.92 -1.52 -4.03
C TRP A 70 7.37 -1.49 -4.01
N GLN A 71 6.71 -1.83 -5.11
CA GLN A 71 5.26 -2.00 -5.12
C GLN A 71 4.83 -3.24 -4.34
N ALA A 72 5.60 -4.32 -4.40
CA ALA A 72 5.26 -5.60 -3.79
C ALA A 72 5.80 -5.75 -2.36
N SER A 73 7.00 -5.24 -2.09
CA SER A 73 7.73 -5.43 -0.83
C SER A 73 8.68 -4.28 -0.56
N VAL A 74 8.71 -3.82 0.70
CA VAL A 74 9.74 -2.88 1.17
C VAL A 74 11.11 -3.56 1.23
N MET A 75 11.15 -4.90 1.26
CA MET A 75 12.38 -5.69 1.27
C MET A 75 13.04 -5.81 -0.11
N SER A 76 12.44 -5.26 -1.16
CA SER A 76 13.02 -5.18 -2.49
C SER A 76 14.07 -4.07 -2.58
N TYR A 77 15.15 -4.35 -3.31
CA TYR A 77 16.13 -3.31 -3.74
C TYR A 77 15.79 -2.73 -5.11
N LEU A 78 14.84 -3.33 -5.82
CA LEU A 78 14.36 -2.85 -7.11
C LEU A 78 13.21 -1.86 -6.89
N SER A 79 13.34 -0.67 -7.44
CA SER A 79 12.22 0.27 -7.49
C SER A 79 11.18 -0.17 -8.53
N GLN A 80 10.03 0.49 -8.57
CA GLN A 80 9.05 0.27 -9.63
C GLN A 80 9.62 0.57 -11.03
N ALA A 81 10.58 1.50 -11.12
CA ALA A 81 11.21 1.86 -12.40
C ALA A 81 12.26 0.84 -12.86
N ASP A 82 12.80 0.03 -11.94
CA ASP A 82 13.78 -1.01 -12.27
C ASP A 82 13.12 -2.31 -12.76
N ASN A 83 11.82 -2.48 -12.52
CA ASN A 83 11.08 -3.68 -12.89
C ASN A 83 10.10 -3.39 -14.04
N PRO A 84 10.38 -3.84 -15.27
CA PRO A 84 9.55 -3.57 -16.45
C PRO A 84 8.21 -4.33 -16.46
N GLU A 85 8.03 -5.35 -15.60
CA GLU A 85 6.78 -6.11 -15.46
C GLU A 85 5.77 -5.44 -14.52
N VAL A 86 6.18 -4.34 -13.87
CA VAL A 86 5.35 -3.61 -12.91
C VAL A 86 4.89 -2.29 -13.51
N ASP A 87 3.59 -2.18 -13.76
CA ASP A 87 2.98 -0.90 -14.17
C ASP A 87 2.72 -0.03 -12.94
N ALA A 88 3.74 0.71 -12.53
CA ALA A 88 3.64 1.58 -11.38
C ALA A 88 4.52 2.83 -11.49
N THR A 89 4.03 3.93 -10.94
CA THR A 89 4.82 5.15 -10.80
C THR A 89 5.93 4.94 -9.75
N LEU A 90 7.14 5.41 -10.03
CA LEU A 90 8.22 5.43 -9.05
C LEU A 90 7.77 6.19 -7.79
N ALA A 91 7.75 5.51 -6.66
CA ALA A 91 7.21 6.03 -5.41
C ALA A 91 7.93 5.40 -4.20
N TYR A 92 8.14 6.19 -3.14
CA TYR A 92 8.69 5.67 -1.90
C TYR A 92 7.64 4.90 -1.10
N VAL A 93 8.08 3.83 -0.47
CA VAL A 93 7.24 2.97 0.38
C VAL A 93 6.98 3.66 1.72
N MET A 94 5.71 3.73 2.12
CA MET A 94 5.28 4.38 3.36
C MET A 94 4.77 3.42 4.43
N THR A 95 4.45 2.18 4.04
CA THR A 95 3.95 1.13 4.94
C THR A 95 4.61 -0.19 4.56
N PRO A 96 4.57 -1.24 5.39
CA PRO A 96 4.81 -2.58 4.88
C PRO A 96 3.93 -2.83 3.67
N MET A 97 4.48 -3.44 2.63
CA MET A 97 3.75 -3.75 1.41
C MET A 97 3.09 -5.13 1.51
N MET A 98 2.31 -5.49 0.52
CA MET A 98 1.49 -6.72 0.56
C MET A 98 2.31 -7.98 0.88
N ALA A 99 3.47 -8.16 0.25
CA ALA A 99 4.30 -9.34 0.49
C ALA A 99 4.90 -9.34 1.90
N ASP A 100 5.25 -8.17 2.43
CA ASP A 100 5.79 -8.03 3.78
C ASP A 100 4.74 -8.41 4.82
N ILE A 101 3.50 -7.92 4.66
CA ILE A 101 2.39 -8.21 5.57
C ILE A 101 2.09 -9.71 5.58
N ILE A 102 2.01 -10.34 4.40
CA ILE A 102 1.78 -11.78 4.28
C ILE A 102 2.90 -12.57 4.98
N ALA A 103 4.15 -12.21 4.74
CA ALA A 103 5.28 -12.90 5.36
C ALA A 103 5.32 -12.75 6.89
N ILE A 104 4.94 -11.58 7.41
CA ILE A 104 4.81 -11.36 8.87
C ILE A 104 3.65 -12.17 9.44
N GLN A 105 2.52 -12.25 8.74
CA GLN A 105 1.39 -13.09 9.15
C GLN A 105 1.76 -14.58 9.18
N ASP A 106 2.53 -15.05 8.19
CA ASP A 106 3.02 -16.43 8.15
C ASP A 106 3.99 -16.74 9.30
N LEU A 107 4.84 -15.77 9.68
CA LEU A 107 5.81 -15.95 10.75
C LEU A 107 5.22 -15.87 12.17
N TYR A 108 4.24 -14.98 12.37
CA TYR A 108 3.76 -14.62 13.71
C TYR A 108 2.27 -14.84 13.91
N GLY A 109 1.56 -15.26 12.88
CA GLY A 109 0.10 -15.36 12.87
C GLY A 109 -0.57 -13.98 12.69
N THR A 110 -1.83 -14.03 12.37
CA THR A 110 -2.67 -12.83 12.26
C THR A 110 -3.25 -12.50 13.63
N ARG A 111 -2.86 -11.37 14.21
CA ARG A 111 -3.53 -10.82 15.39
C ARG A 111 -4.69 -9.95 14.92
N GLY A 112 -5.89 -10.23 15.41
CA GLY A 112 -7.07 -9.43 15.15
C GLY A 112 -7.05 -8.09 15.88
N GLY A 113 -7.85 -7.15 15.40
CA GLY A 113 -8.16 -5.88 16.07
C GLY A 113 -7.44 -4.65 15.57
N LEU A 114 -6.51 -4.77 14.63
CA LEU A 114 -5.93 -3.59 13.97
C LEU A 114 -6.92 -3.05 12.93
N PHE A 115 -7.36 -1.81 13.12
CA PHE A 115 -8.37 -1.18 12.27
C PHE A 115 -9.64 -2.03 12.12
N SER A 116 -10.17 -2.57 13.23
CA SER A 116 -11.34 -3.47 13.23
C SER A 116 -12.68 -2.74 13.38
N GLY A 117 -12.69 -1.43 13.34
CA GLY A 117 -13.89 -0.59 13.36
C GLY A 117 -14.17 0.00 12.00
N ALA A 118 -15.21 0.81 11.86
CA ALA A 118 -15.47 1.54 10.63
C ALA A 118 -14.36 2.56 10.38
N ASN A 119 -13.53 2.31 9.38
CA ASN A 119 -12.37 3.10 9.02
C ASN A 119 -12.60 3.87 7.71
N THR A 120 -12.09 5.07 7.66
CA THR A 120 -12.01 5.86 6.42
C THR A 120 -10.55 6.11 6.07
N TRP A 121 -10.16 5.62 4.91
CA TRP A 121 -8.83 5.74 4.33
C TRP A 121 -8.83 6.89 3.32
N GLY A 122 -8.18 7.99 3.63
CA GLY A 122 -8.08 9.16 2.75
C GLY A 122 -8.72 10.42 3.28
N VAL A 123 -9.56 11.08 2.48
CA VAL A 123 -10.23 12.33 2.87
C VAL A 123 -11.23 12.06 3.99
N ASN A 124 -11.25 12.95 5.00
CA ASN A 124 -12.02 12.75 6.23
C ASN A 124 -11.65 11.46 6.99
N GLY A 125 -10.44 10.94 6.75
CA GLY A 125 -9.97 9.70 7.33
C GLY A 125 -9.82 9.75 8.85
N ASN A 126 -10.14 8.63 9.49
CA ASN A 126 -9.93 8.41 10.93
C ASN A 126 -8.74 7.46 11.19
N VAL A 127 -8.07 7.00 10.15
CA VAL A 127 -6.86 6.18 10.24
C VAL A 127 -5.66 7.08 10.52
N GLY A 128 -4.97 6.84 11.62
CA GLY A 128 -3.81 7.61 12.03
C GLY A 128 -2.45 6.98 11.67
N GLY A 129 -1.37 7.52 12.27
CA GLY A 129 -0.02 7.00 12.13
C GLY A 129 0.56 7.09 10.72
N ALA A 130 1.38 6.12 10.36
CA ALA A 130 2.03 6.06 9.05
C ALA A 130 1.02 5.93 7.90
N PHE A 131 -0.06 5.18 8.10
CA PHE A 131 -1.12 4.98 7.11
C PHE A 131 -1.86 6.26 6.78
N GLY A 132 -2.33 7.00 7.79
CA GLY A 132 -2.98 8.31 7.58
C GLY A 132 -2.03 9.33 6.98
N SER A 133 -0.76 9.33 7.37
CA SER A 133 0.28 10.18 6.79
C SER A 133 0.52 9.84 5.32
N ALA A 134 0.57 8.56 4.95
CA ALA A 134 0.72 8.11 3.56
C ALA A 134 -0.44 8.60 2.69
N MET A 135 -1.68 8.41 3.14
CA MET A 135 -2.87 8.91 2.45
C MET A 135 -2.86 10.43 2.28
N ALA A 136 -2.45 11.17 3.31
CA ALA A 136 -2.32 12.62 3.23
C ALA A 136 -1.23 13.09 2.27
N LEU A 137 -0.15 12.34 2.11
CA LEU A 137 0.93 12.65 1.18
C LEU A 137 0.51 12.36 -0.27
N VAL A 138 -0.08 11.19 -0.52
CA VAL A 138 -0.52 10.82 -1.87
C VAL A 138 -1.59 11.77 -2.39
N SER A 139 -2.51 12.23 -1.52
CA SER A 139 -3.55 13.20 -1.89
C SER A 139 -2.99 14.58 -2.30
N ARG A 140 -1.76 14.89 -1.93
CA ARG A 140 -1.02 16.09 -2.33
C ARG A 140 -0.14 15.86 -3.57
N GLY A 141 -0.24 14.69 -4.21
CA GLY A 141 0.55 14.33 -5.38
C GLY A 141 1.99 13.88 -5.07
N VAL A 142 2.33 13.70 -3.80
CA VAL A 142 3.65 13.17 -3.42
C VAL A 142 3.73 11.71 -3.87
N PRO A 143 4.82 11.29 -4.56
CA PRO A 143 4.95 9.93 -5.08
C PRO A 143 5.28 8.95 -3.95
N VAL A 144 4.25 8.46 -3.28
CA VAL A 144 4.34 7.43 -2.26
C VAL A 144 3.46 6.24 -2.62
N THR A 145 3.86 5.06 -2.18
CA THR A 145 3.11 3.81 -2.32
C THR A 145 2.84 3.21 -0.95
N MET A 146 1.69 2.55 -0.82
CA MET A 146 1.25 1.97 0.44
C MET A 146 0.32 0.77 0.22
N THR A 147 0.19 -0.05 1.26
CA THR A 147 -0.81 -1.11 1.32
C THR A 147 -1.79 -0.81 2.46
N ILE A 148 -3.09 -0.82 2.17
CA ILE A 148 -4.13 -0.82 3.19
C ILE A 148 -4.17 -2.21 3.84
N PHE A 149 -4.09 -2.23 5.17
CA PHE A 149 -4.29 -3.42 5.99
C PHE A 149 -5.36 -3.11 7.03
N ASP A 150 -6.50 -3.77 6.90
CA ASP A 150 -7.67 -3.58 7.73
C ASP A 150 -8.23 -4.95 8.13
N GLN A 151 -8.66 -5.10 9.38
CA GLN A 151 -9.07 -6.39 9.93
C GLN A 151 -10.57 -6.45 10.25
N GLY A 152 -11.34 -5.54 9.70
CA GLY A 152 -12.79 -5.59 9.74
C GLY A 152 -13.45 -4.29 10.18
N GLY A 153 -14.67 -4.19 9.82
CA GLY A 153 -15.52 -3.00 9.96
C GLY A 153 -16.41 -2.89 8.75
N ILE A 154 -16.91 -1.70 8.50
CA ILE A 154 -17.44 -1.26 7.21
C ILE A 154 -16.63 -0.05 6.82
N ASP A 155 -15.76 -0.23 5.83
CA ASP A 155 -14.65 0.66 5.59
C ASP A 155 -14.80 1.40 4.27
N THR A 156 -14.19 2.58 4.20
CA THR A 156 -14.33 3.47 3.04
C THR A 156 -12.97 3.93 2.55
N LEU A 157 -12.70 3.75 1.27
CA LEU A 157 -11.63 4.44 0.56
C LEU A 157 -12.17 5.75 0.01
N ASP A 158 -11.75 6.88 0.58
CA ASP A 158 -12.19 8.22 0.20
C ASP A 158 -11.07 8.98 -0.50
N VAL A 159 -11.13 9.04 -1.82
CA VAL A 159 -10.15 9.74 -2.66
C VAL A 159 -10.80 10.87 -3.48
N ARG A 160 -11.88 11.44 -2.94
CA ARG A 160 -12.71 12.49 -3.59
C ARG A 160 -11.96 13.72 -4.05
N ASN A 161 -10.79 14.01 -3.51
CA ASN A 161 -9.96 15.15 -3.91
C ASN A 161 -9.15 14.87 -5.19
N GLY A 162 -9.21 13.66 -5.73
CA GLY A 162 -8.57 13.30 -7.00
C GLY A 162 -9.23 14.05 -8.17
N THR A 163 -8.41 14.66 -9.00
CA THR A 163 -8.88 15.38 -10.20
C THR A 163 -8.50 14.68 -11.51
N SER A 164 -7.60 13.71 -11.44
CA SER A 164 -7.21 12.85 -12.57
C SER A 164 -8.08 11.60 -12.56
N ALA A 165 -8.22 10.96 -13.70
CA ALA A 165 -8.84 9.65 -13.80
C ALA A 165 -8.15 8.66 -12.83
N GLN A 166 -8.94 7.94 -12.05
CA GLN A 166 -8.49 6.96 -11.08
C GLN A 166 -8.99 5.56 -11.47
N ARG A 167 -8.21 4.55 -11.14
CA ARG A 167 -8.62 3.15 -11.24
C ARG A 167 -8.62 2.56 -9.84
N ILE A 168 -9.79 2.45 -9.26
CA ILE A 168 -10.00 1.94 -7.91
C ILE A 168 -10.52 0.51 -7.99
N ASN A 169 -9.89 -0.41 -7.28
CA ASN A 169 -10.33 -1.79 -7.15
C ASN A 169 -10.34 -2.16 -5.67
N LEU A 170 -11.51 -2.49 -5.14
CA LEU A 170 -11.70 -2.83 -3.73
C LEU A 170 -11.53 -4.32 -3.42
N ALA A 171 -11.23 -5.15 -4.43
CA ALA A 171 -11.02 -6.57 -4.19
C ALA A 171 -9.79 -6.79 -3.29
N PRO A 172 -9.86 -7.69 -2.29
CA PRO A 172 -8.69 -8.11 -1.53
C PRO A 172 -7.55 -8.56 -2.45
N GLY A 173 -6.33 -8.12 -2.16
CA GLY A 173 -5.15 -8.39 -2.98
C GLY A 173 -5.00 -7.53 -4.23
N SER A 174 -5.86 -6.54 -4.44
CA SER A 174 -5.82 -5.69 -5.62
C SER A 174 -4.88 -4.49 -5.49
N ILE A 175 -4.62 -3.88 -6.65
CA ILE A 175 -3.82 -2.66 -6.79
C ILE A 175 -4.67 -1.59 -7.50
N SER A 176 -4.57 -0.37 -7.03
CA SER A 176 -5.30 0.81 -7.52
C SER A 176 -4.35 1.92 -7.95
N ASP A 177 -4.85 2.79 -8.83
CA ASP A 177 -4.21 3.99 -9.32
C ASP A 177 -4.97 5.19 -8.79
N ILE A 178 -4.37 5.95 -7.88
CA ILE A 178 -5.03 7.11 -7.27
C ILE A 178 -4.19 8.37 -7.39
N TYR A 179 -4.88 9.52 -7.49
CA TYR A 179 -4.26 10.86 -7.58
C TYR A 179 -3.24 11.00 -8.71
N GLY A 180 -3.54 10.39 -9.88
CA GLY A 180 -2.71 10.48 -11.08
C GLY A 180 -1.38 9.70 -10.99
N LYS A 181 -1.30 8.72 -10.11
CA LYS A 181 -0.19 7.77 -10.00
C LYS A 181 -0.68 6.38 -10.32
N TYR A 182 0.17 5.56 -10.95
CA TYR A 182 -0.13 4.16 -11.26
C TYR A 182 0.38 3.25 -10.13
N GLY A 183 -0.41 2.25 -9.80
CA GLY A 183 -0.03 1.17 -8.90
C GLY A 183 0.42 1.60 -7.50
N ASN A 184 -0.08 2.72 -7.01
CA ASN A 184 0.41 3.34 -5.79
C ASN A 184 -0.39 3.01 -4.52
N LEU A 185 -1.50 2.28 -4.65
CA LEU A 185 -2.29 1.80 -3.52
C LEU A 185 -2.62 0.33 -3.68
N SER A 186 -2.27 -0.48 -2.70
CA SER A 186 -2.65 -1.89 -2.63
C SER A 186 -3.62 -2.14 -1.49
N ILE A 187 -4.47 -3.15 -1.61
CA ILE A 187 -5.30 -3.69 -0.52
C ILE A 187 -4.78 -5.07 -0.19
N GLU A 188 -4.47 -5.32 1.06
CA GLU A 188 -3.95 -6.62 1.51
C GLU A 188 -4.98 -7.74 1.29
N ARG A 189 -4.53 -9.00 1.12
CA ARG A 189 -5.36 -10.14 0.70
C ARG A 189 -6.49 -10.53 1.64
N THR A 190 -6.38 -10.20 2.92
CA THR A 190 -7.40 -10.48 3.94
C THR A 190 -8.21 -9.25 4.32
N THR A 191 -7.84 -8.10 3.77
CA THR A 191 -8.52 -6.82 3.98
C THR A 191 -9.74 -6.70 3.07
N LEU A 192 -10.87 -6.34 3.65
CA LEU A 192 -12.09 -6.02 2.94
C LEU A 192 -12.41 -4.53 3.11
N ILE A 193 -12.57 -3.83 2.01
CA ILE A 193 -13.03 -2.43 1.98
C ILE A 193 -14.34 -2.41 1.20
N GLU A 194 -15.42 -1.98 1.86
CA GLU A 194 -16.75 -2.06 1.27
C GLU A 194 -17.08 -0.85 0.39
N ASN A 195 -16.56 0.33 0.74
CA ASN A 195 -17.01 1.56 0.10
C ASN A 195 -15.88 2.30 -0.59
N ALA A 196 -16.22 3.00 -1.68
CA ALA A 196 -15.30 3.92 -2.33
C ALA A 196 -16.00 5.23 -2.72
N ILE A 197 -15.28 6.33 -2.54
CA ILE A 197 -15.64 7.64 -3.03
C ILE A 197 -14.49 8.10 -3.93
N ALA A 198 -14.76 8.15 -5.24
CA ALA A 198 -13.82 8.56 -6.26
C ALA A 198 -13.68 10.09 -6.35
N GLY A 199 -13.12 10.61 -7.41
CA GLY A 199 -12.80 12.02 -7.54
C GLY A 199 -13.63 12.80 -8.57
N SER A 200 -13.02 13.78 -9.20
CA SER A 200 -13.66 14.54 -10.29
C SER A 200 -13.11 14.17 -11.67
N GLY A 201 -12.28 13.14 -11.77
CA GLY A 201 -11.82 12.58 -13.03
C GLY A 201 -12.84 11.63 -13.67
N ASN A 202 -12.49 11.05 -14.80
CA ASN A 202 -13.27 9.94 -15.36
C ASN A 202 -12.77 8.64 -14.72
N ASP A 203 -13.43 8.21 -13.67
CA ASP A 203 -12.95 7.17 -12.79
C ASP A 203 -13.49 5.79 -13.17
N ARG A 204 -12.72 4.76 -12.87
CA ARG A 204 -13.15 3.38 -12.91
C ARG A 204 -13.11 2.79 -11.52
N VAL A 205 -14.27 2.46 -10.96
CA VAL A 205 -14.38 1.90 -9.62
C VAL A 205 -14.96 0.51 -9.70
N THR A 206 -14.23 -0.46 -9.15
CA THR A 206 -14.64 -1.85 -9.05
C THR A 206 -14.76 -2.22 -7.57
N GLY A 207 -15.90 -2.71 -7.16
CA GLY A 207 -16.18 -3.22 -5.83
C GLY A 207 -15.60 -4.62 -5.59
N ASN A 208 -16.27 -5.38 -4.76
CA ASN A 208 -15.89 -6.75 -4.40
C ASN A 208 -17.15 -7.63 -4.18
N ALA A 209 -17.04 -8.69 -3.40
CA ALA A 209 -18.19 -9.59 -3.17
C ALA A 209 -19.09 -9.16 -1.98
N ALA A 210 -18.73 -8.10 -1.25
CA ALA A 210 -19.56 -7.52 -0.20
C ALA A 210 -20.62 -6.59 -0.80
N ALA A 211 -21.57 -6.15 0.02
CA ALA A 211 -22.45 -5.04 -0.34
C ALA A 211 -21.62 -3.72 -0.36
N ASN A 212 -21.44 -3.15 -1.54
CA ASN A 212 -20.60 -1.97 -1.73
C ASN A 212 -21.43 -0.69 -1.89
N MET A 213 -20.92 0.44 -1.39
CA MET A 213 -21.36 1.76 -1.80
C MET A 213 -20.25 2.42 -2.63
N LEU A 214 -20.48 2.60 -3.93
CA LEU A 214 -19.52 3.20 -4.83
C LEU A 214 -20.05 4.54 -5.32
N HIS A 215 -19.28 5.60 -5.11
CA HIS A 215 -19.64 6.95 -5.55
C HIS A 215 -18.59 7.46 -6.53
N GLY A 216 -19.01 7.73 -7.79
CA GLY A 216 -18.14 8.24 -8.86
C GLY A 216 -17.75 9.70 -8.66
N MET A 217 -18.62 10.49 -8.03
CA MET A 217 -18.52 11.95 -7.86
C MET A 217 -18.78 12.68 -9.18
N ALA A 218 -17.81 13.41 -9.72
CA ALA A 218 -17.97 14.14 -10.98
C ALA A 218 -17.08 13.53 -12.06
N GLY A 219 -17.56 13.51 -13.28
CA GLY A 219 -16.84 12.90 -14.41
C GLY A 219 -17.68 11.83 -15.11
N ASN A 220 -17.11 11.23 -16.14
CA ASN A 220 -17.74 10.12 -16.86
C ASN A 220 -17.19 8.81 -16.27
N ASP A 221 -17.88 8.32 -15.24
CA ASP A 221 -17.39 7.23 -14.41
C ASP A 221 -17.93 5.87 -14.84
N VAL A 222 -17.13 4.83 -14.59
CA VAL A 222 -17.52 3.43 -14.76
C VAL A 222 -17.49 2.76 -13.40
N LEU A 223 -18.69 2.45 -12.88
CA LEU A 223 -18.86 1.78 -11.58
C LEU A 223 -19.31 0.34 -11.78
N SER A 224 -18.68 -0.59 -11.07
CA SER A 224 -19.04 -2.01 -11.06
C SER A 224 -19.01 -2.54 -9.63
N GLY A 225 -20.19 -2.88 -9.08
CA GLY A 225 -20.31 -3.42 -7.72
C GLY A 225 -19.83 -4.87 -7.63
N LEU A 226 -19.93 -5.64 -8.71
CA LEU A 226 -19.70 -7.10 -8.80
C LEU A 226 -20.83 -7.87 -8.12
N ALA A 227 -20.51 -8.69 -7.12
CA ALA A 227 -21.50 -9.45 -6.36
C ALA A 227 -21.83 -8.71 -5.06
N GLY A 228 -23.05 -8.85 -4.58
CA GLY A 228 -23.53 -8.18 -3.37
C GLY A 228 -24.77 -7.33 -3.65
N ASN A 229 -25.26 -6.70 -2.60
CA ASN A 229 -26.33 -5.72 -2.71
C ASN A 229 -25.71 -4.31 -2.74
N ASP A 230 -25.40 -3.85 -3.96
CA ASP A 230 -24.57 -2.67 -4.15
C ASP A 230 -25.41 -1.39 -4.34
N LEU A 231 -24.88 -0.27 -3.87
CA LEU A 231 -25.37 1.06 -4.14
C LEU A 231 -24.34 1.79 -5.02
N LEU A 232 -24.71 2.04 -6.29
CA LEU A 232 -23.85 2.75 -7.25
C LEU A 232 -24.41 4.15 -7.48
N ILE A 233 -23.60 5.16 -7.20
CA ILE A 233 -23.93 6.58 -7.34
C ILE A 233 -22.96 7.20 -8.33
N GLY A 234 -23.40 7.45 -9.58
CA GLY A 234 -22.55 8.05 -10.61
C GLY A 234 -22.11 9.46 -10.23
N GLY A 235 -23.07 10.30 -9.91
CA GLY A 235 -22.84 11.73 -9.72
C GLY A 235 -23.04 12.55 -10.99
N PRO A 236 -22.65 13.83 -11.03
CA PRO A 236 -22.76 14.65 -12.22
C PRO A 236 -21.73 14.26 -13.28
N GLY A 237 -22.21 13.85 -14.46
CA GLY A 237 -21.41 13.42 -15.61
C GLY A 237 -22.29 13.20 -16.83
N GLN A 238 -21.74 12.66 -17.91
CA GLN A 238 -22.47 12.22 -19.10
C GLN A 238 -22.49 10.71 -19.19
#